data_622ae560c6661f43e798e1b83a95bba8
#
_entry.id   622ae560c6661f43e798e1b83a95bba8
#
_cell.length_a   1.000
_cell.length_b   1.000
_cell.length_c   1.000
_cell.angle_alpha   90.00
_cell.angle_beta   90.00
_cell.angle_gamma   90.00
#
_symmetry.space_group_name_H-M   'P 1'
#
loop_
_entity.id
_entity.type
_entity.pdbx_description
1 polymer ?
#
loop_
_entity_poly.entity_id
_entity_poly.type
_entity_poly.pdbx_seq_one_letter_code
_entity_poly.pdbx_strand_id
1 'polypeptide(L)'
;MGTIRIRTGVRSAASAAIAAAVGVATLAACGGSDGSAPSGDGGSDGAKSKTVTLVSHDSFNASPAVLKEFTKETGYTVKVLKSGDAGEALNKEILTKGSPQGDVFFGVDNTLLSRALDNGLFTPYEAKGLDRVDASARLDKEKHRVTPVDTGDICINYDKKYFTDKKLAPPQSFDDLIKPQYKNLLVTENAATSSPGLGFLLGTVARYGEDGWQDYWKKLKANGVQVVDGWEQAYNESFSGSAGGEKAKGDRPLVVSYASSPPVEVLYAKPQPQQAPTGVATGTCFRQTEFAGLLDGAKNEAGGKALLDFLISEKFQADMPLNMFVNPVVKGVALPELFTKFGATVDRPETVAPDRIAANREQWIQSWSALVVK
;
A
#
# COMPACT_ATOMS: atom_id res chain seq x y z
N MET A 1 -58.19 -3.16 -12.19
CA MET A 1 -58.36 -3.24 -13.66
C MET A 1 -57.31 -2.32 -14.30
N GLY A 2 -56.42 -2.89 -15.15
CA GLY A 2 -55.43 -2.10 -15.86
C GLY A 2 -54.14 -2.92 -16.08
N THR A 3 -54.24 -3.93 -16.93
CA THR A 3 -53.15 -4.81 -17.38
C THR A 3 -52.27 -4.06 -18.41
N ILE A 4 -50.99 -3.93 -18.20
CA ILE A 4 -50.02 -3.49 -19.21
C ILE A 4 -49.12 -4.66 -19.58
N ARG A 5 -49.16 -5.01 -20.88
CA ARG A 5 -48.43 -6.09 -21.53
C ARG A 5 -46.98 -5.69 -21.83
N ILE A 6 -46.06 -6.58 -21.48
CA ILE A 6 -44.67 -6.54 -21.88
C ILE A 6 -44.54 -7.11 -23.29
N ARG A 7 -43.89 -6.34 -24.19
CA ARG A 7 -43.49 -6.84 -25.52
C ARG A 7 -42.00 -7.20 -25.50
N THR A 8 -41.71 -8.46 -25.65
CA THR A 8 -40.41 -9.04 -25.95
C THR A 8 -40.06 -8.79 -27.43
N GLY A 9 -38.93 -8.16 -27.69
CA GLY A 9 -38.33 -8.01 -29.01
C GLY A 9 -37.03 -8.79 -29.10
N VAL A 10 -37.09 -9.96 -29.77
CA VAL A 10 -35.95 -10.76 -30.19
C VAL A 10 -35.30 -10.07 -31.42
N ARG A 11 -34.02 -9.85 -31.44
CA ARG A 11 -33.25 -9.53 -32.66
C ARG A 11 -32.07 -10.48 -32.79
N SER A 12 -32.09 -11.19 -33.89
CA SER A 12 -31.21 -12.25 -34.34
C SER A 12 -29.79 -11.74 -34.66
N ALA A 13 -28.83 -12.60 -34.36
CA ALA A 13 -27.41 -12.48 -34.74
C ALA A 13 -27.23 -12.79 -36.25
N ALA A 14 -26.38 -12.04 -36.89
CA ALA A 14 -25.83 -12.35 -38.21
C ALA A 14 -24.35 -12.69 -38.08
N SER A 15 -24.00 -13.92 -38.39
CA SER A 15 -22.64 -14.44 -38.47
C SER A 15 -22.02 -14.03 -39.82
N ALA A 16 -20.80 -13.43 -39.78
CA ALA A 16 -19.99 -13.26 -40.98
C ALA A 16 -18.72 -14.11 -40.82
N ALA A 17 -18.61 -15.07 -41.71
CA ALA A 17 -17.41 -15.89 -41.91
C ALA A 17 -16.43 -15.15 -42.82
N ILE A 18 -15.14 -15.08 -42.44
CA ILE A 18 -14.06 -14.61 -43.32
C ILE A 18 -13.10 -15.77 -43.55
N ALA A 19 -12.92 -16.09 -44.83
CA ALA A 19 -12.11 -17.17 -45.36
C ALA A 19 -10.60 -16.81 -45.31
N ALA A 20 -9.81 -17.82 -45.02
CA ALA A 20 -8.35 -17.82 -45.05
C ALA A 20 -7.87 -17.93 -46.51
N ALA A 21 -6.93 -17.05 -46.94
CA ALA A 21 -6.15 -17.23 -48.15
C ALA A 21 -4.70 -17.58 -47.77
N VAL A 22 -4.30 -18.77 -48.18
CA VAL A 22 -2.94 -19.30 -48.08
C VAL A 22 -2.20 -18.84 -49.35
N GLY A 23 -1.13 -18.05 -49.20
CA GLY A 23 -0.20 -17.68 -50.26
C GLY A 23 1.12 -18.42 -50.10
N VAL A 24 1.38 -19.39 -50.98
CA VAL A 24 2.67 -20.07 -51.16
C VAL A 24 3.55 -19.18 -52.06
N ALA A 25 4.73 -18.82 -51.59
CA ALA A 25 5.76 -18.21 -52.45
C ALA A 25 7.02 -19.06 -52.46
N THR A 26 7.37 -19.48 -53.65
CA THR A 26 8.45 -20.37 -54.07
C THR A 26 9.86 -19.76 -53.95
N LEU A 27 10.80 -20.58 -53.58
CA LEU A 27 12.25 -20.36 -53.62
C LEU A 27 12.75 -20.18 -55.09
N ALA A 28 13.63 -19.23 -55.30
CA ALA A 28 14.57 -19.24 -56.41
C ALA A 28 15.98 -18.94 -55.87
N ALA A 29 16.85 -19.91 -56.03
CA ALA A 29 18.31 -19.82 -55.80
C ALA A 29 19.04 -19.48 -57.11
N CYS A 30 20.06 -18.60 -57.02
CA CYS A 30 21.27 -18.53 -57.89
C CYS A 30 22.12 -17.40 -57.27
N GLY A 31 23.33 -17.54 -56.82
CA GLY A 31 24.55 -18.07 -57.34
C GLY A 31 25.52 -16.94 -57.62
N GLY A 32 26.67 -16.83 -56.84
CA GLY A 32 27.89 -16.23 -57.44
C GLY A 32 28.61 -15.12 -56.61
N SER A 33 29.76 -15.51 -56.01
CA SER A 33 31.09 -14.85 -56.02
C SER A 33 31.44 -13.71 -55.05
N ASP A 34 32.35 -14.06 -54.14
CA ASP A 34 33.54 -13.32 -53.64
C ASP A 34 33.45 -11.83 -53.27
N GLY A 35 33.67 -11.57 -51.99
CA GLY A 35 34.00 -10.26 -51.45
C GLY A 35 34.27 -10.33 -49.93
N SER A 36 35.53 -10.21 -49.60
CA SER A 36 36.13 -10.23 -48.24
C SER A 36 35.35 -9.51 -47.20
N ALA A 37 35.16 -10.19 -46.05
CA ALA A 37 34.61 -9.63 -44.80
C ALA A 37 35.60 -8.65 -44.15
N PRO A 38 35.13 -7.59 -43.52
CA PRO A 38 35.69 -7.09 -42.27
C PRO A 38 34.86 -7.64 -41.10
N SER A 39 35.51 -8.33 -40.22
CA SER A 39 35.00 -8.72 -38.89
C SER A 39 34.67 -7.47 -38.14
N GLY A 40 33.41 -7.08 -38.17
CA GLY A 40 32.83 -6.11 -37.24
C GLY A 40 32.30 -6.87 -36.03
N ASP A 41 33.07 -6.80 -34.96
CA ASP A 41 32.63 -7.17 -33.62
C ASP A 41 31.50 -6.27 -33.22
N GLY A 42 30.30 -6.63 -33.60
CA GLY A 42 29.04 -5.97 -33.25
C GLY A 42 28.57 -6.49 -31.92
N GLY A 43 29.25 -6.12 -30.84
CA GLY A 43 28.66 -6.21 -29.52
C GLY A 43 27.30 -5.48 -29.55
N SER A 44 26.22 -6.23 -29.56
CA SER A 44 24.90 -5.70 -29.30
C SER A 44 24.87 -5.24 -27.83
N ASP A 45 25.32 -4.02 -27.61
CA ASP A 45 24.97 -3.27 -26.40
C ASP A 45 23.44 -3.10 -26.43
N GLY A 46 22.75 -4.10 -25.90
CA GLY A 46 21.30 -3.99 -25.69
C GLY A 46 21.07 -2.73 -24.88
N ALA A 47 20.48 -1.71 -25.50
CA ALA A 47 20.20 -0.43 -24.86
C ALA A 47 19.48 -0.74 -23.54
N LYS A 48 20.17 -0.52 -22.41
CA LYS A 48 19.64 -0.76 -21.07
C LYS A 48 18.35 0.04 -20.95
N SER A 49 17.28 -0.59 -20.49
CA SER A 49 15.99 0.07 -20.29
C SER A 49 16.15 1.33 -19.46
N LYS A 50 15.66 2.46 -19.95
CA LYS A 50 15.60 3.70 -19.20
C LYS A 50 14.39 3.76 -18.23
N THR A 51 13.54 2.75 -18.26
CA THR A 51 12.36 2.66 -17.40
C THR A 51 12.66 1.74 -16.22
N VAL A 52 12.31 2.20 -15.03
CA VAL A 52 12.29 1.42 -13.78
C VAL A 52 10.84 1.19 -13.41
N THR A 53 10.43 -0.06 -13.24
CA THR A 53 9.08 -0.38 -12.80
C THR A 53 9.06 -0.55 -11.28
N LEU A 54 8.30 0.32 -10.62
CA LEU A 54 7.98 0.24 -9.19
C LEU A 54 6.65 -0.47 -9.02
N VAL A 55 6.68 -1.68 -8.48
CA VAL A 55 5.45 -2.36 -8.03
C VAL A 55 5.10 -1.86 -6.64
N SER A 56 3.84 -1.51 -6.42
CA SER A 56 3.40 -0.88 -5.19
C SER A 56 1.96 -1.22 -4.85
N HIS A 57 1.56 -0.97 -3.61
CA HIS A 57 0.16 -0.94 -3.20
C HIS A 57 -0.60 0.23 -3.87
N ASP A 58 -1.94 0.14 -3.85
CA ASP A 58 -2.81 1.07 -4.60
C ASP A 58 -2.73 2.52 -4.09
N SER A 59 -2.44 2.71 -2.80
CA SER A 59 -2.36 4.03 -2.17
C SER A 59 -1.04 4.75 -2.42
N PHE A 60 -0.05 4.12 -3.08
CA PHE A 60 1.21 4.80 -3.42
C PHE A 60 0.96 6.02 -4.29
N ASN A 61 1.49 7.15 -3.86
CA ASN A 61 1.45 8.39 -4.62
C ASN A 61 2.73 9.21 -4.39
N ALA A 62 3.25 9.77 -5.48
CA ALA A 62 4.38 10.70 -5.45
C ALA A 62 4.08 11.83 -6.43
N SER A 63 4.50 13.05 -6.10
CA SER A 63 4.23 14.18 -7.00
C SER A 63 4.91 13.99 -8.37
N PRO A 64 4.26 14.44 -9.47
CA PRO A 64 4.94 14.45 -10.77
C PRO A 64 6.25 15.23 -10.78
N ALA A 65 6.37 16.21 -9.88
CA ALA A 65 7.58 17.02 -9.75
C ALA A 65 8.74 16.20 -9.21
N VAL A 66 8.52 15.42 -8.12
CA VAL A 66 9.57 14.60 -7.53
C VAL A 66 10.01 13.46 -8.44
N LEU A 67 9.08 12.86 -9.19
CA LEU A 67 9.43 11.84 -10.20
C LEU A 67 10.23 12.42 -11.38
N LYS A 68 9.97 13.67 -11.77
CA LYS A 68 10.79 14.38 -12.76
C LYS A 68 12.21 14.67 -12.25
N GLU A 69 12.36 15.01 -10.96
CA GLU A 69 13.70 15.19 -10.37
C GLU A 69 14.50 13.87 -10.39
N PHE A 70 13.87 12.74 -10.06
CA PHE A 70 14.49 11.43 -10.22
C PHE A 70 15.00 11.22 -11.66
N THR A 71 14.14 11.50 -12.65
CA THR A 71 14.52 11.32 -14.06
C THR A 71 15.68 12.23 -14.44
N LYS A 72 15.69 13.48 -13.98
CA LYS A 72 16.75 14.46 -14.25
C LYS A 72 18.09 14.05 -13.64
N GLU A 73 18.06 13.51 -12.41
CA GLU A 73 19.28 13.10 -11.69
C GLU A 73 19.88 11.79 -12.21
N THR A 74 19.04 10.85 -12.64
CA THR A 74 19.47 9.49 -12.93
C THR A 74 19.39 9.10 -14.39
N GLY A 75 18.59 9.81 -15.18
CA GLY A 75 18.25 9.46 -16.57
C GLY A 75 17.22 8.32 -16.67
N TYR A 76 16.73 7.78 -15.54
CA TYR A 76 15.67 6.77 -15.53
C TYR A 76 14.29 7.39 -15.34
N THR A 77 13.26 6.76 -15.88
CA THR A 77 11.85 7.13 -15.70
C THR A 77 11.16 6.05 -14.86
N VAL A 78 10.42 6.46 -13.83
CA VAL A 78 9.64 5.53 -13.00
C VAL A 78 8.30 5.22 -13.67
N LYS A 79 7.99 3.93 -13.80
CA LYS A 79 6.65 3.42 -14.09
C LYS A 79 6.09 2.77 -12.84
N VAL A 80 5.03 3.31 -12.28
CA VAL A 80 4.34 2.72 -11.12
C VAL A 80 3.34 1.67 -11.61
N LEU A 81 3.43 0.47 -11.04
CA LEU A 81 2.48 -0.62 -11.22
C LEU A 81 1.77 -0.87 -9.87
N LYS A 82 0.54 -0.38 -9.77
CA LYS A 82 -0.33 -0.61 -8.61
C LYS A 82 -0.88 -2.03 -8.65
N SER A 83 -0.80 -2.77 -7.54
CA SER A 83 -1.03 -4.22 -7.53
C SER A 83 -2.02 -4.70 -6.45
N GLY A 84 -2.91 -3.84 -6.00
CA GLY A 84 -3.83 -4.08 -4.89
C GLY A 84 -3.29 -3.53 -3.57
N ASP A 85 -3.89 -3.85 -2.44
CA ASP A 85 -3.34 -3.47 -1.14
C ASP A 85 -2.06 -4.27 -0.82
N ALA A 86 -1.29 -3.85 0.17
CA ALA A 86 0.08 -4.32 0.43
C ALA A 86 0.19 -5.85 0.55
N GLY A 87 -0.73 -6.50 1.26
CA GLY A 87 -0.74 -7.95 1.40
C GLY A 87 -1.07 -8.68 0.10
N GLU A 88 -1.98 -8.12 -0.71
CA GLU A 88 -2.32 -8.64 -2.03
C GLU A 88 -1.15 -8.48 -3.01
N ALA A 89 -0.54 -7.30 -3.05
CA ALA A 89 0.62 -7.01 -3.88
C ALA A 89 1.81 -7.93 -3.56
N LEU A 90 2.10 -8.12 -2.28
CA LEU A 90 3.13 -9.05 -1.81
C LEU A 90 2.84 -10.50 -2.26
N ASN A 91 1.59 -10.96 -2.17
CA ASN A 91 1.21 -12.30 -2.61
C ASN A 91 1.47 -12.51 -4.10
N LYS A 92 1.15 -11.51 -4.93
CA LYS A 92 1.39 -11.55 -6.37
C LYS A 92 2.89 -11.65 -6.69
N GLU A 93 3.73 -10.86 -6.01
CA GLU A 93 5.19 -10.93 -6.21
C GLU A 93 5.78 -12.26 -5.74
N ILE A 94 5.29 -12.86 -4.65
CA ILE A 94 5.69 -14.21 -4.23
C ILE A 94 5.35 -15.26 -5.29
N LEU A 95 4.16 -15.17 -5.88
CA LEU A 95 3.72 -16.12 -6.92
C LEU A 95 4.50 -15.96 -8.24
N THR A 96 5.04 -14.78 -8.51
CA THR A 96 5.82 -14.49 -9.72
C THR A 96 7.33 -14.48 -9.48
N LYS A 97 7.79 -14.97 -8.33
CA LYS A 97 9.21 -15.07 -7.99
C LYS A 97 10.03 -15.70 -9.13
N GLY A 98 11.18 -15.08 -9.44
CA GLY A 98 12.04 -15.45 -10.56
C GLY A 98 11.65 -14.82 -11.91
N SER A 99 10.45 -14.22 -12.00
CA SER A 99 10.01 -13.39 -13.11
C SER A 99 9.15 -12.25 -12.58
N PRO A 100 9.75 -11.32 -11.79
CA PRO A 100 9.02 -10.30 -11.08
C PRO A 100 8.30 -9.34 -12.04
N GLN A 101 7.21 -8.72 -11.57
CA GLN A 101 6.42 -7.80 -12.37
C GLN A 101 7.10 -6.44 -12.55
N GLY A 102 8.12 -6.15 -11.73
CA GLY A 102 8.87 -4.90 -11.76
C GLY A 102 10.31 -5.05 -11.33
N ASP A 103 10.95 -3.93 -11.05
CA ASP A 103 12.35 -3.86 -10.64
C ASP A 103 12.49 -3.59 -9.14
N VAL A 104 11.58 -2.81 -8.58
CA VAL A 104 11.51 -2.48 -7.15
C VAL A 104 10.10 -2.77 -6.65
N PHE A 105 9.99 -3.35 -5.46
CA PHE A 105 8.73 -3.46 -4.74
C PHE A 105 8.72 -2.49 -3.56
N PHE A 106 7.64 -1.72 -3.40
CA PHE A 106 7.39 -0.82 -2.28
C PHE A 106 6.08 -1.19 -1.59
N GLY A 107 6.04 -1.07 -0.26
CA GLY A 107 4.84 -1.24 0.55
C GLY A 107 4.81 -2.55 1.35
N VAL A 108 5.91 -3.31 1.38
CA VAL A 108 6.06 -4.31 2.43
C VAL A 108 6.38 -3.60 3.74
N ASP A 109 5.59 -3.86 4.77
CA ASP A 109 5.80 -3.26 6.09
C ASP A 109 6.32 -4.26 7.13
N ASN A 110 6.59 -3.77 8.34
CA ASN A 110 7.09 -4.61 9.44
C ASN A 110 6.16 -5.79 9.78
N THR A 111 4.88 -5.75 9.44
CA THR A 111 3.94 -6.87 9.67
C THR A 111 4.10 -7.98 8.65
N LEU A 112 4.52 -7.65 7.44
CA LEU A 112 4.69 -8.56 6.29
C LEU A 112 6.14 -8.87 5.95
N LEU A 113 7.11 -8.14 6.54
CA LEU A 113 8.53 -8.19 6.16
C LEU A 113 9.11 -9.60 6.17
N SER A 114 8.90 -10.35 7.25
CA SER A 114 9.43 -11.73 7.36
C SER A 114 8.95 -12.61 6.21
N ARG A 115 7.68 -12.48 5.79
CA ARG A 115 7.14 -13.25 4.67
C ARG A 115 7.85 -12.93 3.35
N ALA A 116 8.13 -11.65 3.08
CA ALA A 116 8.87 -11.25 1.90
C ALA A 116 10.31 -11.78 1.92
N LEU A 117 10.98 -11.67 3.07
CA LEU A 117 12.36 -12.09 3.25
C LEU A 117 12.54 -13.61 3.20
N ASP A 118 11.64 -14.37 3.81
CA ASP A 118 11.67 -15.85 3.83
C ASP A 118 11.40 -16.44 2.45
N ASN A 119 10.60 -15.75 1.63
CA ASN A 119 10.39 -16.12 0.23
C ASN A 119 11.55 -15.66 -0.69
N GLY A 120 12.55 -14.94 -0.19
CA GLY A 120 13.71 -14.50 -0.96
C GLY A 120 13.32 -13.58 -2.12
N LEU A 121 12.43 -12.62 -1.87
CA LEU A 121 11.95 -11.70 -2.92
C LEU A 121 12.97 -10.65 -3.33
N PHE A 122 13.95 -10.35 -2.48
CA PHE A 122 14.80 -9.19 -2.65
C PHE A 122 16.28 -9.52 -2.79
N THR A 123 16.92 -8.88 -3.74
CA THR A 123 18.38 -8.84 -3.87
C THR A 123 18.96 -7.82 -2.88
N PRO A 124 19.99 -8.16 -2.11
CA PRO A 124 20.63 -7.23 -1.19
C PRO A 124 21.16 -5.97 -1.88
N TYR A 125 20.85 -4.82 -1.33
CA TYR A 125 21.40 -3.53 -1.74
C TYR A 125 21.35 -2.53 -0.59
N GLU A 126 22.51 -2.03 -0.19
CA GLU A 126 22.59 -0.95 0.78
C GLU A 126 22.40 0.40 0.07
N ALA A 127 21.24 1.02 0.30
CA ALA A 127 20.90 2.29 -0.33
C ALA A 127 21.78 3.43 0.21
N LYS A 128 22.20 4.33 -0.67
CA LYS A 128 23.01 5.49 -0.31
C LYS A 128 22.23 6.43 0.60
N GLY A 129 22.80 6.77 1.74
CA GLY A 129 22.15 7.61 2.75
C GLY A 129 21.32 6.84 3.79
N LEU A 130 21.40 5.50 3.80
CA LEU A 130 20.75 4.66 4.80
C LEU A 130 21.19 4.97 6.24
N ASP A 131 22.41 5.51 6.42
CA ASP A 131 22.94 5.97 7.71
C ASP A 131 22.14 7.12 8.33
N ARG A 132 21.43 7.92 7.50
CA ARG A 132 20.54 8.99 7.95
C ARG A 132 19.16 8.51 8.41
N VAL A 133 18.79 7.29 8.07
CA VAL A 133 17.53 6.66 8.50
C VAL A 133 17.65 6.27 9.97
N ASP A 134 16.56 6.40 10.72
CA ASP A 134 16.55 5.98 12.13
C ASP A 134 16.90 4.49 12.27
N ALA A 135 17.75 4.19 13.26
CA ALA A 135 18.24 2.83 13.48
C ALA A 135 17.10 1.84 13.83
N SER A 136 16.04 2.33 14.49
CA SER A 136 14.87 1.51 14.85
C SER A 136 14.05 1.08 13.65
N ALA A 137 14.09 1.83 12.54
CA ALA A 137 13.42 1.49 11.30
C ALA A 137 14.20 0.47 10.44
N ARG A 138 15.50 0.30 10.68
CA ARG A 138 16.37 -0.59 9.89
C ARG A 138 16.29 -2.04 10.36
N LEU A 139 15.18 -2.74 10.05
CA LEU A 139 14.92 -4.09 10.54
C LEU A 139 15.74 -5.19 9.87
N ASP A 140 16.27 -4.98 8.67
CA ASP A 140 17.16 -5.91 7.94
C ASP A 140 18.60 -5.36 7.77
N LYS A 141 19.13 -4.75 8.82
CA LYS A 141 20.38 -3.99 8.83
C LYS A 141 21.65 -4.79 8.48
N GLU A 142 21.61 -6.12 8.61
CA GLU A 142 22.77 -6.98 8.35
C GLU A 142 22.84 -7.45 6.89
N LYS A 143 21.68 -7.57 6.24
CA LYS A 143 21.59 -8.14 4.88
C LYS A 143 21.17 -7.09 3.84
N HIS A 144 20.66 -5.93 4.26
CA HIS A 144 20.24 -4.85 3.37
C HIS A 144 19.35 -5.29 2.20
N ARG A 145 18.43 -6.25 2.44
CA ARG A 145 17.50 -6.70 1.40
C ARG A 145 16.36 -5.73 1.19
N VAL A 146 16.08 -4.90 2.20
CA VAL A 146 15.08 -3.85 2.14
C VAL A 146 15.61 -2.53 2.71
N THR A 147 15.08 -1.43 2.19
CA THR A 147 15.34 -0.05 2.60
C THR A 147 14.08 0.51 3.26
N PRO A 148 14.12 0.99 4.51
CA PRO A 148 12.97 1.70 5.11
C PRO A 148 12.70 2.98 4.32
N VAL A 149 11.42 3.27 4.07
CA VAL A 149 11.02 4.44 3.27
C VAL A 149 10.17 5.42 4.09
N ASP A 150 9.26 4.92 4.89
CA ASP A 150 8.39 5.76 5.72
C ASP A 150 7.95 5.07 7.00
N THR A 151 7.29 5.85 7.86
CA THR A 151 6.64 5.34 9.06
C THR A 151 5.25 5.93 9.23
N GLY A 152 4.37 5.13 9.83
CA GLY A 152 3.05 5.55 10.26
C GLY A 152 2.67 4.93 11.59
N ASP A 153 1.60 5.44 12.21
CA ASP A 153 0.93 4.76 13.31
C ASP A 153 -0.49 4.45 12.85
N ILE A 154 -0.80 3.16 12.71
CA ILE A 154 -2.13 2.67 12.35
C ILE A 154 -3.04 2.83 13.54
N CYS A 155 -4.07 3.67 13.43
CA CYS A 155 -4.96 4.05 14.53
C CYS A 155 -6.41 4.09 14.06
N ILE A 156 -7.34 4.10 15.01
CA ILE A 156 -8.73 4.45 14.70
C ILE A 156 -8.83 5.95 14.44
N ASN A 157 -9.37 6.31 13.28
CA ASN A 157 -9.79 7.66 12.94
C ASN A 157 -11.30 7.79 13.11
N TYR A 158 -11.78 8.99 13.46
CA TYR A 158 -13.20 9.25 13.68
C TYR A 158 -13.68 10.55 13.03
N ASP A 159 -14.93 10.54 12.56
CA ASP A 159 -15.64 11.70 12.03
C ASP A 159 -16.17 12.59 13.17
N LYS A 160 -15.53 13.74 13.39
CA LYS A 160 -15.91 14.68 14.47
C LYS A 160 -17.34 15.16 14.35
N LYS A 161 -17.83 15.36 13.12
CA LYS A 161 -19.20 15.83 12.90
C LYS A 161 -20.21 14.81 13.38
N TYR A 162 -20.02 13.52 13.03
CA TYR A 162 -20.91 12.45 13.50
C TYR A 162 -21.01 12.42 15.03
N PHE A 163 -19.85 12.42 15.72
CA PHE A 163 -19.82 12.35 17.19
C PHE A 163 -20.41 13.58 17.86
N THR A 164 -20.23 14.76 17.29
CA THR A 164 -20.84 16.01 17.76
C THR A 164 -22.36 15.99 17.60
N ASP A 165 -22.85 15.63 16.41
CA ASP A 165 -24.29 15.59 16.11
C ASP A 165 -25.03 14.57 16.98
N LYS A 166 -24.38 13.42 17.27
CA LYS A 166 -24.93 12.39 18.14
C LYS A 166 -24.73 12.64 19.63
N LYS A 167 -24.00 13.71 20.02
CA LYS A 167 -23.60 13.98 21.42
C LYS A 167 -22.94 12.78 22.07
N LEU A 168 -22.17 12.04 21.30
CA LEU A 168 -21.42 10.84 21.71
C LEU A 168 -19.94 11.19 21.79
N ALA A 169 -19.25 10.80 22.86
CA ALA A 169 -17.81 10.94 22.93
C ALA A 169 -17.15 9.97 21.93
N PRO A 170 -16.13 10.41 21.15
CA PRO A 170 -15.39 9.47 20.31
C PRO A 170 -14.60 8.45 21.15
N PRO A 171 -14.37 7.22 20.65
CA PRO A 171 -13.58 6.22 21.37
C PRO A 171 -12.14 6.70 21.53
N GLN A 172 -11.48 6.27 22.62
CA GLN A 172 -10.08 6.61 22.91
C GLN A 172 -9.17 5.39 23.02
N SER A 173 -9.77 4.20 23.11
CA SER A 173 -9.05 2.94 23.34
C SER A 173 -9.68 1.78 22.57
N PHE A 174 -8.96 0.66 22.46
CA PHE A 174 -9.52 -0.60 21.93
C PHE A 174 -10.75 -1.05 22.74
N ASP A 175 -10.73 -0.89 24.08
CA ASP A 175 -11.86 -1.30 24.95
C ASP A 175 -13.14 -0.48 24.67
N ASP A 176 -13.00 0.73 24.18
CA ASP A 176 -14.17 1.54 23.81
C ASP A 176 -14.90 0.96 22.60
N LEU A 177 -14.17 0.45 21.60
CA LEU A 177 -14.74 -0.01 20.32
C LEU A 177 -15.74 -1.17 20.47
N ILE A 178 -15.65 -1.93 21.56
CA ILE A 178 -16.56 -3.04 21.84
C ILE A 178 -17.77 -2.65 22.71
N LYS A 179 -17.87 -1.36 23.11
CA LYS A 179 -19.02 -0.88 23.88
C LYS A 179 -20.26 -0.73 22.99
N PRO A 180 -21.47 -1.00 23.50
CA PRO A 180 -22.72 -0.98 22.71
C PRO A 180 -22.99 0.34 21.99
N GLN A 181 -22.53 1.47 22.52
CA GLN A 181 -22.72 2.79 21.93
C GLN A 181 -21.95 3.00 20.63
N TYR A 182 -20.94 2.18 20.32
CA TYR A 182 -20.18 2.21 19.08
C TYR A 182 -20.59 1.10 18.11
N LYS A 183 -21.74 0.46 18.36
CA LYS A 183 -22.24 -0.63 17.51
C LYS A 183 -22.47 -0.17 16.07
N ASN A 184 -21.97 -0.95 15.11
CA ASN A 184 -22.02 -0.71 13.66
C ASN A 184 -21.31 0.57 13.19
N LEU A 185 -20.38 1.12 13.96
CA LEU A 185 -19.70 2.37 13.60
C LEU A 185 -18.33 2.16 12.93
N LEU A 186 -17.68 1.02 13.15
CA LEU A 186 -16.30 0.77 12.70
C LEU A 186 -16.25 0.04 11.36
N VAL A 187 -15.37 0.51 10.48
CA VAL A 187 -14.83 -0.24 9.34
C VAL A 187 -13.35 -0.49 9.54
N THR A 188 -12.90 -1.69 9.19
CA THR A 188 -11.50 -2.12 9.16
C THR A 188 -11.23 -2.89 7.88
N GLU A 189 -9.98 -2.99 7.51
CA GLU A 189 -9.52 -3.78 6.39
C GLU A 189 -9.34 -5.25 6.78
N ASN A 190 -9.34 -6.10 5.78
CA ASN A 190 -9.06 -7.52 5.91
C ASN A 190 -7.57 -7.73 6.24
N ALA A 191 -7.27 -8.33 7.37
CA ALA A 191 -5.91 -8.60 7.83
C ALA A 191 -5.10 -9.54 6.90
N ALA A 192 -5.76 -10.27 6.00
CA ALA A 192 -5.06 -11.14 5.05
C ALA A 192 -4.59 -10.40 3.78
N THR A 193 -5.21 -9.27 3.43
CA THR A 193 -4.97 -8.54 2.18
C THR A 193 -4.34 -7.17 2.37
N SER A 194 -4.56 -6.55 3.54
CA SER A 194 -4.20 -5.16 3.84
C SER A 194 -3.23 -5.06 5.01
N SER A 195 -2.17 -4.26 4.87
CA SER A 195 -1.21 -4.00 5.95
C SER A 195 -1.80 -3.20 7.10
N PRO A 196 -2.60 -2.13 6.93
CA PRO A 196 -3.28 -1.48 8.06
C PRO A 196 -4.27 -2.41 8.77
N GLY A 197 -4.99 -3.28 8.06
CA GLY A 197 -5.84 -4.29 8.68
C GLY A 197 -5.06 -5.30 9.52
N LEU A 198 -3.91 -5.76 9.01
CA LEU A 198 -3.01 -6.63 9.78
C LEU A 198 -2.37 -5.89 10.96
N GLY A 199 -1.96 -4.64 10.79
CA GLY A 199 -1.42 -3.82 11.88
C GLY A 199 -2.44 -3.60 12.99
N PHE A 200 -3.71 -3.38 12.67
CA PHE A 200 -4.78 -3.28 13.66
C PHE A 200 -5.00 -4.61 14.41
N LEU A 201 -4.99 -5.75 13.69
CA LEU A 201 -5.00 -7.07 14.32
C LEU A 201 -3.82 -7.23 15.29
N LEU A 202 -2.60 -6.94 14.85
CA LEU A 202 -1.40 -7.05 15.70
C LEU A 202 -1.42 -6.09 16.89
N GLY A 203 -1.99 -4.90 16.74
CA GLY A 203 -2.26 -4.00 17.86
C GLY A 203 -3.14 -4.64 18.92
N THR A 204 -4.17 -5.39 18.52
CA THR A 204 -5.01 -6.14 19.46
C THR A 204 -4.29 -7.34 20.09
N VAL A 205 -3.42 -8.03 19.34
CA VAL A 205 -2.56 -9.09 19.86
C VAL A 205 -1.57 -8.54 20.88
N ALA A 206 -0.97 -7.39 20.62
CA ALA A 206 -0.07 -6.72 21.56
C ALA A 206 -0.80 -6.35 22.85
N ARG A 207 -2.01 -5.79 22.73
CA ARG A 207 -2.80 -5.25 23.83
C ARG A 207 -3.38 -6.34 24.73
N TYR A 208 -3.93 -7.42 24.14
CA TYR A 208 -4.69 -8.43 24.87
C TYR A 208 -3.95 -9.76 25.04
N GLY A 209 -2.78 -9.91 24.44
CA GLY A 209 -2.01 -11.16 24.48
C GLY A 209 -2.62 -12.30 23.65
N GLU A 210 -1.94 -13.45 23.65
CA GLU A 210 -2.35 -14.62 22.84
C GLU A 210 -3.74 -15.17 23.23
N ASP A 211 -4.09 -15.11 24.50
CA ASP A 211 -5.35 -15.67 25.01
C ASP A 211 -6.52 -14.70 24.91
N GLY A 212 -6.29 -13.39 24.75
CA GLY A 212 -7.33 -12.36 24.85
C GLY A 212 -7.78 -11.75 23.54
N TRP A 213 -6.91 -11.71 22.52
CA TRP A 213 -7.20 -11.01 21.28
C TRP A 213 -8.39 -11.62 20.49
N GLN A 214 -8.56 -12.93 20.50
CA GLN A 214 -9.67 -13.60 19.82
C GLN A 214 -11.02 -13.25 20.46
N ASP A 215 -11.08 -13.20 21.79
CA ASP A 215 -12.30 -12.81 22.52
C ASP A 215 -12.64 -11.34 22.32
N TYR A 216 -11.63 -10.49 22.20
CA TYR A 216 -11.83 -9.10 21.78
C TYR A 216 -12.48 -9.02 20.40
N TRP A 217 -11.97 -9.76 19.39
CA TRP A 217 -12.51 -9.76 18.03
C TRP A 217 -13.90 -10.38 17.93
N LYS A 218 -14.24 -11.40 18.76
CA LYS A 218 -15.62 -11.89 18.88
C LYS A 218 -16.57 -10.78 19.33
N LYS A 219 -16.16 -9.98 20.31
CA LYS A 219 -16.94 -8.82 20.79
C LYS A 219 -17.03 -7.75 19.72
N LEU A 220 -15.96 -7.45 19.00
CA LEU A 220 -15.93 -6.47 17.95
C LEU A 220 -16.81 -6.89 16.75
N LYS A 221 -16.80 -8.18 16.37
CA LYS A 221 -17.73 -8.76 15.38
C LYS A 221 -19.20 -8.64 15.86
N ALA A 222 -19.49 -9.00 17.08
CA ALA A 222 -20.82 -8.84 17.68
C ALA A 222 -21.25 -7.36 17.76
N ASN A 223 -20.30 -6.45 17.86
CA ASN A 223 -20.52 -5.01 17.80
C ASN A 223 -20.63 -4.46 16.35
N GLY A 224 -20.61 -5.34 15.34
CA GLY A 224 -20.94 -5.01 13.95
C GLY A 224 -19.82 -4.27 13.20
N VAL A 225 -18.56 -4.65 13.44
CA VAL A 225 -17.45 -4.16 12.62
C VAL A 225 -17.64 -4.58 11.17
N GLN A 226 -17.50 -3.63 10.25
CA GLN A 226 -17.46 -3.89 8.81
C GLN A 226 -16.02 -4.24 8.42
N VAL A 227 -15.84 -5.27 7.60
CA VAL A 227 -14.55 -5.64 7.01
C VAL A 227 -14.62 -5.43 5.51
N VAL A 228 -13.59 -4.77 4.96
CA VAL A 228 -13.42 -4.53 3.52
C VAL A 228 -12.02 -4.99 3.08
N ASP A 229 -11.77 -5.10 1.78
CA ASP A 229 -10.56 -5.76 1.29
C ASP A 229 -9.28 -4.91 1.45
N GLY A 230 -9.38 -3.57 1.42
CA GLY A 230 -8.23 -2.70 1.49
C GLY A 230 -8.53 -1.30 2.00
N TRP A 231 -7.45 -0.54 2.24
CA TRP A 231 -7.50 0.81 2.83
C TRP A 231 -8.28 1.81 1.95
N GLU A 232 -8.11 1.78 0.63
CA GLU A 232 -8.85 2.66 -0.28
C GLU A 232 -10.36 2.50 -0.09
N GLN A 233 -10.84 1.27 0.03
CA GLN A 233 -12.25 0.99 0.26
C GLN A 233 -12.70 1.38 1.67
N ALA A 234 -11.87 1.13 2.69
CA ALA A 234 -12.20 1.51 4.06
C ALA A 234 -12.29 3.03 4.22
N TYR A 235 -11.25 3.74 3.77
CA TYR A 235 -11.10 5.17 4.01
C TYR A 235 -11.90 6.03 3.03
N ASN A 236 -11.81 5.75 1.72
CA ASN A 236 -12.39 6.61 0.70
C ASN A 236 -13.86 6.27 0.34
N GLU A 237 -14.32 5.03 0.63
CA GLU A 237 -15.69 4.62 0.30
C GLU A 237 -16.59 4.43 1.54
N SER A 238 -16.06 3.85 2.63
CA SER A 238 -16.86 3.48 3.81
C SER A 238 -16.83 4.50 4.93
N PHE A 239 -15.73 5.24 5.11
CA PHE A 239 -15.58 6.23 6.18
C PHE A 239 -16.35 7.52 5.88
N SER A 240 -17.22 7.93 6.79
CA SER A 240 -18.05 9.14 6.62
C SER A 240 -17.28 10.46 6.74
N GLY A 241 -16.11 10.44 7.37
CA GLY A 241 -15.26 11.61 7.57
C GLY A 241 -14.28 11.89 6.42
N SER A 242 -14.24 11.04 5.41
CA SER A 242 -13.33 11.21 4.27
C SER A 242 -13.79 12.34 3.34
N ALA A 243 -12.87 13.27 3.03
CA ALA A 243 -13.03 14.27 1.96
C ALA A 243 -12.59 13.72 0.59
N GLY A 244 -12.05 12.52 0.53
CA GLY A 244 -11.42 11.91 -0.66
C GLY A 244 -12.35 11.59 -1.82
N GLY A 245 -13.60 12.01 -1.74
CA GLY A 245 -14.50 11.89 -2.87
C GLY A 245 -15.85 12.52 -2.65
N GLU A 246 -16.25 13.41 -3.56
CA GLU A 246 -17.66 13.81 -3.74
C GLU A 246 -18.60 12.59 -3.91
N LYS A 247 -18.03 11.39 -4.05
CA LYS A 247 -18.70 10.10 -4.22
C LYS A 247 -18.73 9.24 -2.95
N ALA A 248 -17.88 9.52 -1.96
CA ALA A 248 -17.84 8.76 -0.71
C ALA A 248 -19.07 9.10 0.14
N LYS A 249 -20.09 8.30 0.05
CA LYS A 249 -21.24 8.30 0.96
C LYS A 249 -21.05 7.24 2.04
N GLY A 250 -19.85 7.22 2.63
CA GLY A 250 -19.54 6.31 3.71
C GLY A 250 -20.49 6.54 4.90
N ASP A 251 -20.86 5.47 5.56
CA ASP A 251 -21.76 5.47 6.72
C ASP A 251 -21.06 5.03 8.02
N ARG A 252 -19.74 4.78 7.94
CA ARG A 252 -18.91 4.36 9.08
C ARG A 252 -18.14 5.56 9.65
N PRO A 253 -18.52 6.06 10.83
CA PRO A 253 -17.82 7.20 11.44
C PRO A 253 -16.51 6.85 12.14
N LEU A 254 -16.13 5.57 12.16
CA LEU A 254 -14.85 5.06 12.66
C LEU A 254 -14.19 4.21 11.57
N VAL A 255 -12.90 4.43 11.36
CA VAL A 255 -12.09 3.67 10.39
C VAL A 255 -10.72 3.36 10.94
N VAL A 256 -10.17 2.21 10.61
CA VAL A 256 -8.74 1.93 10.77
C VAL A 256 -7.98 2.72 9.71
N SER A 257 -7.06 3.59 10.11
CA SER A 257 -6.24 4.40 9.23
C SER A 257 -5.01 4.90 10.00
N TYR A 258 -4.50 6.08 9.71
CA TYR A 258 -3.23 6.56 10.27
C TYR A 258 -3.41 7.77 11.19
N ALA A 259 -2.49 7.93 12.15
CA ALA A 259 -2.39 9.14 12.98
C ALA A 259 -2.18 10.40 12.14
N SER A 260 -1.61 10.25 10.97
CA SER A 260 -1.34 11.30 9.97
C SER A 260 -2.47 11.54 8.96
N SER A 261 -3.62 10.87 9.09
CA SER A 261 -4.75 11.05 8.16
C SER A 261 -5.49 12.39 8.31
N PRO A 262 -5.66 13.03 9.48
CA PRO A 262 -6.43 14.27 9.58
C PRO A 262 -5.95 15.43 8.70
N PRO A 263 -4.66 15.64 8.40
CA PRO A 263 -4.18 16.60 7.42
C PRO A 263 -4.77 16.43 6.01
N VAL A 264 -5.06 15.20 5.56
CA VAL A 264 -5.68 14.89 4.27
C VAL A 264 -7.00 15.64 4.12
N GLU A 265 -7.83 15.54 5.17
CA GLU A 265 -9.17 16.09 5.19
C GLU A 265 -9.18 17.63 5.18
N VAL A 266 -8.10 18.24 5.68
CA VAL A 266 -7.91 19.69 5.61
C VAL A 266 -7.40 20.10 4.23
N LEU A 267 -6.47 19.33 3.64
CA LEU A 267 -5.87 19.64 2.34
C LEU A 267 -6.92 19.64 1.22
N TYR A 268 -7.81 18.65 1.21
CA TYR A 268 -8.77 18.45 0.13
C TYR A 268 -10.11 19.13 0.36
N ALA A 269 -10.42 19.60 1.58
CA ALA A 269 -11.65 20.33 1.84
C ALA A 269 -11.67 21.72 1.19
N LYS A 270 -12.84 22.11 0.66
CA LYS A 270 -13.06 23.44 0.07
C LYS A 270 -14.32 24.09 0.65
N PRO A 271 -14.20 25.24 1.37
CA PRO A 271 -12.96 25.91 1.79
C PRO A 271 -12.17 25.10 2.82
N GLN A 272 -10.87 25.36 2.96
CA GLN A 272 -10.06 24.70 3.98
C GLN A 272 -10.56 25.05 5.38
N PRO A 273 -10.84 24.05 6.23
CA PRO A 273 -11.35 24.28 7.58
C PRO A 273 -10.22 24.73 8.53
N GLN A 274 -10.58 25.46 9.59
CA GLN A 274 -9.64 25.89 10.63
C GLN A 274 -9.22 24.74 11.56
N GLN A 275 -9.96 23.64 11.58
CA GLN A 275 -9.71 22.43 12.35
C GLN A 275 -9.93 21.21 11.45
N ALA A 276 -9.14 20.16 11.66
CA ALA A 276 -9.37 18.92 10.94
C ALA A 276 -10.76 18.35 11.27
N PRO A 277 -11.56 17.99 10.23
CA PRO A 277 -12.89 17.43 10.43
C PRO A 277 -12.87 16.03 11.06
N THR A 278 -11.72 15.37 11.00
CA THR A 278 -11.50 14.06 11.62
C THR A 278 -10.57 14.16 12.82
N GLY A 279 -10.55 13.11 13.64
CA GLY A 279 -9.66 12.99 14.79
C GLY A 279 -9.14 11.55 14.91
N VAL A 280 -8.21 11.33 15.83
CA VAL A 280 -7.51 10.06 16.04
C VAL A 280 -7.69 9.60 17.48
N ALA A 281 -8.05 8.33 17.66
CA ALA A 281 -8.05 7.65 18.95
C ALA A 281 -6.63 7.09 19.23
N THR A 282 -5.76 7.91 19.79
CA THR A 282 -4.32 7.60 19.94
C THR A 282 -4.02 6.40 20.87
N GLY A 283 -4.98 5.95 21.67
CA GLY A 283 -4.87 4.72 22.46
C GLY A 283 -5.17 3.43 21.69
N THR A 284 -5.32 3.51 20.35
CA THR A 284 -5.56 2.33 19.46
C THR A 284 -4.46 2.14 18.42
N CYS A 285 -3.30 2.75 18.61
CA CYS A 285 -2.30 2.85 17.56
C CYS A 285 -1.30 1.69 17.59
N PHE A 286 -0.91 1.22 16.41
CA PHE A 286 0.16 0.25 16.17
C PHE A 286 1.22 0.87 15.25
N ARG A 287 2.52 0.73 15.60
CA ARG A 287 3.62 1.28 14.82
C ARG A 287 3.85 0.50 13.53
N GLN A 288 3.84 1.22 12.40
CA GLN A 288 4.19 0.71 11.08
C GLN A 288 5.49 1.36 10.58
N THR A 289 6.28 0.57 9.85
CA THR A 289 7.40 1.02 9.01
C THR A 289 7.29 0.32 7.68
N GLU A 290 7.30 1.06 6.58
CA GLU A 290 7.25 0.50 5.23
C GLU A 290 8.65 0.48 4.58
N PHE A 291 8.83 -0.50 3.71
CA PHE A 291 10.10 -0.77 3.05
C PHE A 291 9.93 -0.89 1.55
N ALA A 292 11.02 -0.56 0.84
CA ALA A 292 11.22 -0.91 -0.55
C ALA A 292 12.40 -1.87 -0.69
N GLY A 293 12.35 -2.74 -1.69
CA GLY A 293 13.44 -3.68 -2.00
C GLY A 293 13.62 -3.89 -3.50
N LEU A 294 14.87 -4.14 -3.91
CA LEU A 294 15.20 -4.54 -5.27
C LEU A 294 14.69 -5.96 -5.48
N LEU A 295 13.79 -6.17 -6.44
CA LEU A 295 13.24 -7.50 -6.70
C LEU A 295 14.30 -8.44 -7.27
N ASP A 296 14.33 -9.67 -6.78
CA ASP A 296 15.19 -10.71 -7.32
C ASP A 296 14.75 -11.05 -8.76
N GLY A 297 15.70 -10.99 -9.70
CA GLY A 297 15.40 -11.11 -11.13
C GLY A 297 14.92 -9.81 -11.80
N ALA A 298 15.08 -8.65 -11.16
CA ALA A 298 14.80 -7.35 -11.77
C ALA A 298 15.51 -7.16 -13.11
N LYS A 299 14.79 -6.68 -14.12
CA LYS A 299 15.34 -6.47 -15.47
C LYS A 299 16.23 -5.23 -15.57
N ASN A 300 16.00 -4.25 -14.70
CA ASN A 300 16.75 -2.99 -14.62
C ASN A 300 17.28 -2.78 -13.19
N GLU A 301 18.21 -3.64 -12.76
CA GLU A 301 18.83 -3.52 -11.43
C GLU A 301 19.48 -2.16 -11.18
N ALA A 302 20.18 -1.60 -12.17
CA ALA A 302 20.86 -0.31 -12.02
C ALA A 302 19.86 0.82 -11.75
N GLY A 303 18.76 0.83 -12.50
CA GLY A 303 17.66 1.77 -12.27
C GLY A 303 16.95 1.51 -10.94
N GLY A 304 16.74 0.25 -10.56
CA GLY A 304 16.16 -0.13 -9.27
C GLY A 304 16.99 0.35 -8.09
N LYS A 305 18.31 0.17 -8.13
CA LYS A 305 19.25 0.71 -7.11
C LYS A 305 19.20 2.22 -7.02
N ALA A 306 19.18 2.91 -8.17
CA ALA A 306 19.04 4.36 -8.20
C ALA A 306 17.69 4.82 -7.61
N LEU A 307 16.60 4.05 -7.82
CA LEU A 307 15.30 4.36 -7.23
C LEU A 307 15.32 4.18 -5.71
N LEU A 308 15.93 3.10 -5.19
CA LEU A 308 16.06 2.89 -3.74
C LEU A 308 16.86 4.03 -3.07
N ASP A 309 17.97 4.48 -3.68
CA ASP A 309 18.71 5.67 -3.20
C ASP A 309 17.82 6.91 -3.17
N PHE A 310 16.99 7.09 -4.20
CA PHE A 310 16.13 8.26 -4.32
C PHE A 310 14.97 8.25 -3.32
N LEU A 311 14.37 7.08 -3.02
CA LEU A 311 13.29 6.96 -2.04
C LEU A 311 13.67 7.43 -0.63
N ILE A 312 14.97 7.38 -0.27
CA ILE A 312 15.50 7.92 0.99
C ILE A 312 16.28 9.23 0.79
N SER A 313 16.15 9.88 -0.38
CA SER A 313 16.67 11.23 -0.57
C SER A 313 15.80 12.26 0.13
N GLU A 314 16.39 13.40 0.52
CA GLU A 314 15.64 14.50 1.14
C GLU A 314 14.47 14.97 0.28
N LYS A 315 14.63 14.97 -1.06
CA LYS A 315 13.58 15.40 -2.02
C LYS A 315 12.36 14.51 -1.95
N PHE A 316 12.56 13.19 -2.02
CA PHE A 316 11.44 12.25 -1.96
C PHE A 316 10.80 12.23 -0.57
N GLN A 317 11.62 12.24 0.47
CA GLN A 317 11.17 12.24 1.85
C GLN A 317 10.36 13.51 2.22
N ALA A 318 10.67 14.65 1.64
CA ALA A 318 9.91 15.90 1.83
C ALA A 318 8.59 15.91 1.01
N ASP A 319 8.51 15.13 -0.09
CA ASP A 319 7.31 15.01 -0.93
C ASP A 319 6.24 14.11 -0.30
N MET A 320 6.65 13.03 0.37
CA MET A 320 5.75 11.98 0.89
C MET A 320 4.65 12.49 1.83
N PRO A 321 4.89 13.37 2.80
CA PRO A 321 3.85 13.75 3.76
C PRO A 321 2.58 14.31 3.12
N LEU A 322 2.69 15.05 2.01
CA LEU A 322 1.53 15.62 1.31
C LEU A 322 1.01 14.76 0.15
N ASN A 323 1.64 13.64 -0.15
CA ASN A 323 1.24 12.75 -1.25
C ASN A 323 0.82 11.37 -0.76
N MET A 324 1.49 10.82 0.27
CA MET A 324 1.17 9.52 0.86
C MET A 324 0.64 9.63 2.29
N PHE A 325 0.75 10.81 2.90
CA PHE A 325 0.29 11.07 4.28
C PHE A 325 0.92 10.15 5.33
N VAL A 326 2.21 9.88 5.15
CA VAL A 326 3.08 9.14 6.06
C VAL A 326 4.25 10.02 6.52
N ASN A 327 4.98 9.57 7.54
CA ASN A 327 6.11 10.33 8.08
C ASN A 327 7.44 9.89 7.45
N PRO A 328 8.35 10.83 7.14
CA PRO A 328 9.69 10.50 6.68
C PRO A 328 10.46 9.66 7.70
N VAL A 329 11.31 8.74 7.21
CA VAL A 329 12.26 7.97 8.06
C VAL A 329 13.63 8.63 8.13
N VAL A 330 13.93 9.54 7.22
CA VAL A 330 15.21 10.24 7.16
C VAL A 330 15.22 11.38 8.16
N LYS A 331 16.22 11.40 9.03
CA LYS A 331 16.39 12.42 10.06
C LYS A 331 16.59 13.80 9.45
N GLY A 332 15.97 14.81 10.08
CA GLY A 332 16.12 16.21 9.70
C GLY A 332 15.23 16.68 8.55
N VAL A 333 14.44 15.81 7.95
CA VAL A 333 13.41 16.22 6.98
C VAL A 333 12.27 16.92 7.71
N ALA A 334 11.99 18.16 7.32
CA ALA A 334 10.94 18.95 7.94
C ALA A 334 9.55 18.47 7.48
N LEU A 335 8.63 18.30 8.44
CA LEU A 335 7.23 18.05 8.13
C LEU A 335 6.54 19.34 7.67
N PRO A 336 5.63 19.26 6.68
CA PRO A 336 4.80 20.41 6.30
C PRO A 336 3.98 20.93 7.50
N GLU A 337 3.69 22.23 7.52
CA GLU A 337 2.90 22.86 8.59
C GLU A 337 1.54 22.18 8.77
N LEU A 338 0.92 21.73 7.69
CA LEU A 338 -0.34 21.00 7.72
C LEU A 338 -0.24 19.74 8.59
N PHE A 339 0.86 19.00 8.48
CA PHE A 339 1.12 17.80 9.27
C PHE A 339 1.34 18.10 10.75
N THR A 340 2.17 19.10 11.05
CA THR A 340 2.48 19.47 12.44
C THR A 340 1.27 20.06 13.16
N LYS A 341 0.36 20.70 12.42
CA LYS A 341 -0.83 21.35 12.98
C LYS A 341 -2.00 20.38 13.19
N PHE A 342 -2.19 19.41 12.28
CA PHE A 342 -3.40 18.58 12.25
C PHE A 342 -3.15 17.09 12.42
N GLY A 343 -1.92 16.60 12.24
CA GLY A 343 -1.55 15.23 12.53
C GLY A 343 -1.57 14.95 14.04
N ALA A 344 -1.87 13.72 14.41
CA ALA A 344 -1.84 13.29 15.80
C ALA A 344 -0.43 12.79 16.19
N THR A 345 0.03 13.19 17.37
CA THR A 345 1.24 12.60 17.98
C THR A 345 0.86 11.37 18.75
N VAL A 346 1.61 10.28 18.54
CA VAL A 346 1.42 9.01 19.23
C VAL A 346 2.66 8.70 20.07
N ASP A 347 2.54 8.83 21.38
CA ASP A 347 3.67 8.67 22.30
C ASP A 347 4.06 7.19 22.49
N ARG A 348 3.07 6.33 22.57
CA ARG A 348 3.23 4.89 22.89
C ARG A 348 2.31 4.02 22.02
N PRO A 349 2.66 3.82 20.75
CA PRO A 349 1.93 2.87 19.91
C PRO A 349 2.22 1.44 20.37
N GLU A 350 1.26 0.55 20.18
CA GLU A 350 1.48 -0.88 20.33
C GLU A 350 2.52 -1.37 19.30
N THR A 351 3.30 -2.37 19.69
CA THR A 351 4.29 -3.02 18.83
C THR A 351 4.32 -4.51 19.11
N VAL A 352 4.72 -5.30 18.13
CA VAL A 352 5.02 -6.73 18.28
C VAL A 352 6.44 -6.96 17.77
N ALA A 353 7.24 -7.73 18.50
CA ALA A 353 8.60 -8.03 18.09
C ALA A 353 8.63 -8.76 16.72
N PRO A 354 9.58 -8.44 15.82
CA PRO A 354 9.63 -9.00 14.46
C PRO A 354 9.69 -10.52 14.40
N ASP A 355 10.44 -11.16 15.31
CA ASP A 355 10.53 -12.62 15.43
C ASP A 355 9.20 -13.25 15.85
N ARG A 356 8.45 -12.60 16.73
CA ARG A 356 7.12 -13.03 17.14
C ARG A 356 6.12 -12.89 15.99
N ILE A 357 6.20 -11.82 15.18
CA ILE A 357 5.39 -11.66 13.97
C ILE A 357 5.74 -12.79 12.99
N ALA A 358 7.02 -13.03 12.75
CA ALA A 358 7.47 -14.07 11.84
C ALA A 358 6.94 -15.45 12.22
N ALA A 359 6.97 -15.78 13.51
CA ALA A 359 6.54 -17.09 14.01
C ALA A 359 5.02 -17.30 13.98
N ASN A 360 4.20 -16.24 14.14
CA ASN A 360 2.78 -16.42 14.45
C ASN A 360 1.82 -15.75 13.45
N ARG A 361 2.29 -14.85 12.58
CA ARG A 361 1.45 -14.06 11.67
C ARG A 361 0.43 -14.90 10.90
N GLU A 362 0.86 -16.00 10.29
CA GLU A 362 -0.01 -16.84 9.47
C GLU A 362 -1.13 -17.47 10.31
N GLN A 363 -0.80 -17.92 11.51
CA GLN A 363 -1.78 -18.47 12.45
C GLN A 363 -2.77 -17.41 12.92
N TRP A 364 -2.30 -16.20 13.24
CA TRP A 364 -3.18 -15.10 13.63
C TRP A 364 -4.13 -14.72 12.50
N ILE A 365 -3.65 -14.57 11.27
CA ILE A 365 -4.48 -14.27 10.09
C ILE A 365 -5.52 -15.37 9.85
N GLN A 366 -5.12 -16.65 9.89
CA GLN A 366 -6.04 -17.77 9.70
C GLN A 366 -7.14 -17.81 10.78
N SER A 367 -6.76 -17.65 12.05
CA SER A 367 -7.67 -17.63 13.18
C SER A 367 -8.63 -16.43 13.09
N TRP A 368 -8.11 -15.25 12.75
CA TRP A 368 -8.89 -14.03 12.56
C TRP A 368 -9.89 -14.19 11.39
N SER A 369 -9.43 -14.70 10.25
CA SER A 369 -10.28 -14.90 9.08
C SER A 369 -11.43 -15.88 9.35
N ALA A 370 -11.14 -16.97 10.08
CA ALA A 370 -12.15 -17.93 10.50
C ALA A 370 -13.18 -17.32 11.47
N LEU A 371 -12.73 -16.40 12.32
CA LEU A 371 -13.55 -15.78 13.35
C LEU A 371 -14.40 -14.62 12.81
N VAL A 372 -13.81 -13.78 11.94
CA VAL A 372 -14.38 -12.46 11.59
C VAL A 372 -15.02 -12.47 10.21
N VAL A 373 -14.38 -13.11 9.20
CA VAL A 373 -14.83 -13.06 7.80
C VAL A 373 -15.86 -14.17 7.49
N LYS A 374 -15.69 -15.35 8.08
CA LYS A 374 -16.62 -16.47 7.92
C LYS A 374 -17.73 -16.40 8.98
#